data_6ed8b9344a056f80958680b8ad6b559f
#
_entry.id   6ed8b9344a056f80958680b8ad6b559f
#
_cell.length_a   1.000
_cell.length_b   1.000
_cell.length_c   1.000
_cell.angle_alpha   90.00
_cell.angle_beta   90.00
_cell.angle_gamma   90.00
#
_symmetry.space_group_name_H-M   'P 1'
#
loop_
_entity.id
_entity.type
_entity.pdbx_description
1 polymer ?
#
loop_
_entity_poly.entity_id
_entity_poly.type
_entity_poly.pdbx_seq_one_letter_code
_entity_poly.pdbx_strand_id
1 'polypeptide(L)'
;MKRYLYLWHRWLGIGCCLLMVLWFVSGMVMLYVGYPKLTPLERLAHLPELDGCEACVPLRTALAGGDGKTPRSIRLASVGGLPTYLLDDADGRTRALAARDGRPLAVDADRVLASARAFSGEVPMQLQGRIEEDAWTHTRNLDPHRPLWRVQTADEQGRLLYLSSQTRSG
;
A
#
# COMPACT_ATOMS: atom_id res chain seq x y z
N MET A 1 9.76 58.05 -16.65
CA MET A 1 9.34 56.64 -16.79
C MET A 1 10.45 55.62 -16.44
N LYS A 2 11.68 55.74 -16.96
CA LYS A 2 12.79 54.79 -16.71
C LYS A 2 13.11 54.53 -15.22
N ARG A 3 13.08 55.60 -14.38
CA ARG A 3 13.38 55.47 -12.93
C ARG A 3 12.41 54.57 -12.18
N TYR A 4 11.13 54.60 -12.50
CA TYR A 4 10.12 53.72 -11.88
C TYR A 4 10.31 52.29 -12.33
N LEU A 5 10.70 52.06 -13.58
CA LEU A 5 10.96 50.73 -14.10
C LEU A 5 12.12 50.04 -13.32
N TYR A 6 13.22 50.79 -13.07
CA TYR A 6 14.34 50.29 -12.27
C TYR A 6 13.95 49.98 -10.81
N LEU A 7 13.13 50.86 -10.20
CA LEU A 7 12.65 50.62 -8.85
C LEU A 7 11.77 49.34 -8.77
N TRP A 8 10.83 49.21 -9.69
CA TRP A 8 9.99 48.04 -9.78
C TRP A 8 10.80 46.77 -10.01
N HIS A 9 11.73 46.78 -10.94
CA HIS A 9 12.59 45.62 -11.21
C HIS A 9 13.42 45.25 -9.99
N ARG A 10 13.98 46.21 -9.27
CA ARG A 10 14.73 45.95 -8.04
C ARG A 10 13.88 45.33 -6.96
N TRP A 11 12.70 45.85 -6.67
CA TRP A 11 11.82 45.31 -5.63
C TRP A 11 11.26 43.96 -6.00
N LEU A 12 10.89 43.76 -7.27
CA LEU A 12 10.45 42.48 -7.78
C LEU A 12 11.57 41.41 -7.64
N GLY A 13 12.80 41.80 -8.01
CA GLY A 13 13.96 40.93 -7.88
C GLY A 13 14.23 40.50 -6.41
N ILE A 14 14.15 41.48 -5.48
CA ILE A 14 14.28 41.16 -4.04
C ILE A 14 13.18 40.16 -3.59
N GLY A 15 11.93 40.44 -3.97
CA GLY A 15 10.80 39.55 -3.65
C GLY A 15 10.98 38.15 -4.21
N CYS A 16 11.38 38.03 -5.48
CA CYS A 16 11.66 36.74 -6.11
C CYS A 16 12.83 36.01 -5.44
N CYS A 17 13.90 36.72 -5.07
CA CYS A 17 15.02 36.11 -4.34
C CYS A 17 14.60 35.54 -2.98
N LEU A 18 13.77 36.27 -2.22
CA LEU A 18 13.25 35.78 -0.94
C LEU A 18 12.39 34.53 -1.12
N LEU A 19 11.53 34.49 -2.14
CA LEU A 19 10.75 33.32 -2.47
C LEU A 19 11.63 32.12 -2.85
N MET A 20 12.69 32.35 -3.63
CA MET A 20 13.65 31.29 -3.98
C MET A 20 14.39 30.77 -2.76
N VAL A 21 14.83 31.63 -1.84
CA VAL A 21 15.46 31.21 -0.58
C VAL A 21 14.49 30.36 0.23
N LEU A 22 13.24 30.80 0.37
CA LEU A 22 12.21 30.04 1.07
C LEU A 22 12.00 28.66 0.44
N TRP A 23 11.97 28.60 -0.89
CA TRP A 23 11.82 27.36 -1.64
C TRP A 23 13.01 26.42 -1.43
N PHE A 24 14.25 26.93 -1.44
CA PHE A 24 15.45 26.14 -1.13
C PHE A 24 15.44 25.61 0.31
N VAL A 25 15.07 26.42 1.29
CA VAL A 25 14.95 25.98 2.69
C VAL A 25 13.89 24.90 2.82
N SER A 26 12.73 25.08 2.19
CA SER A 26 11.67 24.08 2.16
C SER A 26 12.14 22.75 1.52
N GLY A 27 12.86 22.82 0.40
CA GLY A 27 13.44 21.65 -0.25
C GLY A 27 14.48 20.94 0.62
N MET A 28 15.30 21.71 1.36
CA MET A 28 16.26 21.15 2.30
C MET A 28 15.56 20.43 3.45
N VAL A 29 14.50 20.99 4.00
CA VAL A 29 13.68 20.34 5.02
C VAL A 29 13.10 19.01 4.48
N MET A 30 12.56 19.01 3.27
CA MET A 30 12.02 17.79 2.64
C MET A 30 13.08 16.71 2.38
N LEU A 31 14.35 17.09 2.23
CA LEU A 31 15.44 16.13 2.06
C LEU A 31 15.72 15.34 3.35
N TYR A 32 15.59 15.99 4.52
CA TYR A 32 15.83 15.38 5.82
C TYR A 32 14.58 14.78 6.46
N VAL A 33 13.43 15.40 6.21
CA VAL A 33 12.12 14.93 6.69
C VAL A 33 11.46 14.20 5.53
N GLY A 34 11.72 12.89 5.43
CA GLY A 34 11.05 12.05 4.43
C GLY A 34 9.52 12.05 4.64
N TYR A 35 8.77 11.92 3.55
CA TYR A 35 7.34 11.66 3.63
C TYR A 35 7.11 10.41 4.47
N PRO A 36 6.17 10.42 5.45
CA PRO A 36 5.87 9.24 6.25
C PRO A 36 5.43 8.09 5.34
N LYS A 37 6.32 7.13 5.19
CA LYS A 37 6.10 5.91 4.41
C LYS A 37 6.20 4.74 5.36
N LEU A 38 5.30 3.79 5.23
CA LEU A 38 5.45 2.51 5.90
C LEU A 38 6.73 1.85 5.36
N THR A 39 7.73 1.69 6.21
CA THR A 39 8.97 1.03 5.80
C THR A 39 8.76 -0.49 5.66
N PRO A 40 9.53 -1.19 4.83
CA PRO A 40 9.43 -2.65 4.72
C PRO A 40 9.62 -3.37 6.07
N LEU A 41 10.46 -2.82 6.96
CA LEU A 41 10.69 -3.40 8.30
C LEU A 41 9.48 -3.20 9.21
N GLU A 42 8.90 -2.01 9.26
CA GLU A 42 7.68 -1.74 10.04
C GLU A 42 6.54 -2.63 9.55
N ARG A 43 6.44 -2.81 8.25
CA ARG A 43 5.45 -3.67 7.65
C ARG A 43 5.66 -5.13 8.04
N LEU A 44 6.88 -5.65 7.98
CA LEU A 44 7.20 -7.01 8.41
C LEU A 44 6.92 -7.22 9.90
N ALA A 45 7.19 -6.22 10.74
CA ALA A 45 6.93 -6.29 12.17
C ALA A 45 5.43 -6.39 12.52
N HIS A 46 4.55 -5.93 11.63
CA HIS A 46 3.08 -5.99 11.83
C HIS A 46 2.42 -7.14 11.07
N LEU A 47 3.17 -7.92 10.30
CA LEU A 47 2.63 -9.13 9.68
C LEU A 47 2.56 -10.25 10.71
N PRO A 48 1.46 -11.02 10.76
CA PRO A 48 1.38 -12.22 11.57
C PRO A 48 2.51 -13.19 11.18
N GLU A 49 3.13 -13.79 12.18
CA GLU A 49 4.10 -14.86 11.93
C GLU A 49 3.47 -15.97 11.08
N LEU A 50 4.23 -16.46 10.12
CA LEU A 50 3.87 -17.65 9.40
C LEU A 50 4.18 -18.83 10.34
N ASP A 51 3.17 -19.29 11.09
CA ASP A 51 3.26 -20.57 11.76
C ASP A 51 3.63 -21.63 10.73
N GLY A 52 4.62 -22.45 11.04
CA GLY A 52 5.15 -23.45 10.12
C GLY A 52 4.00 -24.19 9.43
N CYS A 53 3.97 -24.11 8.11
CA CYS A 53 2.84 -24.56 7.32
C CYS A 53 2.84 -26.08 7.19
N GLU A 54 2.77 -26.80 8.33
CA GLU A 54 2.76 -28.27 8.37
C GLU A 54 1.56 -28.88 7.61
N ALA A 55 0.46 -28.13 7.54
CA ALA A 55 -0.76 -28.53 6.84
C ALA A 55 -0.88 -27.90 5.43
N CYS A 56 0.19 -27.32 4.89
CA CYS A 56 0.14 -26.76 3.54
C CYS A 56 0.26 -27.85 2.48
N VAL A 57 -0.57 -27.75 1.45
CA VAL A 57 -0.39 -28.59 0.27
C VAL A 57 0.90 -28.18 -0.46
N PRO A 58 1.64 -29.15 -1.01
CA PRO A 58 2.81 -28.85 -1.82
C PRO A 58 2.47 -27.87 -2.94
N LEU A 59 3.35 -26.91 -3.19
CA LEU A 59 3.14 -25.88 -4.22
C LEU A 59 2.75 -26.48 -5.58
N ARG A 60 3.37 -27.60 -5.95
CA ARG A 60 3.03 -28.33 -7.20
C ARG A 60 1.55 -28.69 -7.25
N THR A 61 0.99 -29.16 -6.13
CA THR A 61 -0.43 -29.53 -6.02
C THR A 61 -1.33 -28.29 -6.11
N ALA A 62 -0.94 -27.21 -5.44
CA ALA A 62 -1.68 -25.93 -5.49
C ALA A 62 -1.70 -25.36 -6.92
N LEU A 63 -0.59 -25.46 -7.67
CA LEU A 63 -0.52 -25.00 -9.06
C LEU A 63 -1.29 -25.90 -10.04
N ALA A 64 -1.39 -27.18 -9.78
CA ALA A 64 -2.09 -28.12 -10.67
C ALA A 64 -3.60 -27.86 -10.75
N GLY A 65 -4.19 -27.25 -9.72
CA GLY A 65 -5.61 -26.81 -9.71
C GLY A 65 -5.87 -25.47 -10.38
N GLY A 66 -4.82 -24.78 -10.87
CA GLY A 66 -4.91 -23.47 -11.48
C GLY A 66 -5.09 -23.48 -13.00
N ASP A 67 -5.09 -22.31 -13.60
CA ASP A 67 -5.29 -22.04 -15.03
C ASP A 67 -4.09 -22.38 -15.94
N GLY A 68 -3.11 -23.16 -15.46
CA GLY A 68 -1.95 -23.59 -16.23
C GLY A 68 -0.90 -22.51 -16.52
N LYS A 69 -1.09 -21.29 -16.03
CA LYS A 69 -0.13 -20.20 -16.20
C LYS A 69 1.06 -20.37 -15.26
N THR A 70 2.25 -20.22 -15.80
CA THR A 70 3.49 -20.23 -15.02
C THR A 70 3.70 -18.85 -14.38
N PRO A 71 3.70 -18.73 -13.05
CA PRO A 71 3.95 -17.47 -12.38
C PRO A 71 5.42 -17.07 -12.51
N ARG A 72 5.69 -15.76 -12.56
CA ARG A 72 7.04 -15.20 -12.57
C ARG A 72 7.70 -15.30 -11.19
N SER A 73 6.91 -15.09 -10.13
CA SER A 73 7.37 -15.23 -8.77
C SER A 73 6.30 -15.87 -7.88
N ILE A 74 6.74 -16.56 -6.84
CA ILE A 74 5.88 -17.22 -5.87
C ILE A 74 6.36 -16.84 -4.49
N ARG A 75 5.43 -16.41 -3.64
CA ARG A 75 5.71 -16.06 -2.25
C ARG A 75 4.68 -16.73 -1.35
N LEU A 76 5.11 -17.22 -0.20
CA LEU A 76 4.22 -17.63 0.88
C LEU A 76 4.09 -16.46 1.84
N ALA A 77 2.87 -16.03 2.11
CA ALA A 77 2.58 -14.92 3.01
C ALA A 77 1.35 -15.22 3.85
N SER A 78 1.20 -14.53 4.97
CA SER A 78 -0.03 -14.55 5.74
C SER A 78 -1.00 -13.49 5.21
N VAL A 79 -2.18 -13.90 4.76
CA VAL A 79 -3.25 -13.01 4.32
C VAL A 79 -4.46 -13.20 5.23
N GLY A 80 -4.75 -12.20 6.06
CA GLY A 80 -5.80 -12.31 7.07
C GLY A 80 -5.59 -13.45 8.07
N GLY A 81 -4.35 -13.74 8.44
CA GLY A 81 -3.99 -14.84 9.34
C GLY A 81 -3.95 -16.23 8.68
N LEU A 82 -4.18 -16.32 7.36
CA LEU A 82 -4.13 -17.58 6.63
C LEU A 82 -2.89 -17.69 5.76
N PRO A 83 -2.12 -18.79 5.82
CA PRO A 83 -1.01 -19.03 4.93
C PRO A 83 -1.51 -19.11 3.48
N THR A 84 -0.91 -18.30 2.62
CA THR A 84 -1.38 -18.05 1.25
C THR A 84 -0.20 -18.02 0.29
N TYR A 85 -0.30 -18.77 -0.81
CA TYR A 85 0.62 -18.63 -1.94
C TYR A 85 0.21 -17.44 -2.80
N LEU A 86 1.08 -16.45 -2.90
CA LEU A 86 0.94 -15.30 -3.79
C LEU A 86 1.75 -15.57 -5.06
N LEU A 87 1.07 -15.60 -6.18
CA LEU A 87 1.61 -15.92 -7.51
C LEU A 87 1.59 -14.66 -8.36
N ASP A 88 2.74 -14.11 -8.67
CA ASP A 88 2.85 -12.96 -9.56
C ASP A 88 3.02 -13.45 -11.00
N ASP A 89 2.07 -13.15 -11.85
CA ASP A 89 2.11 -13.51 -13.26
C ASP A 89 2.96 -12.52 -14.09
N ALA A 90 3.34 -12.91 -15.29
CA ALA A 90 4.13 -12.08 -16.19
C ALA A 90 3.40 -10.81 -16.65
N ASP A 91 2.07 -10.81 -16.62
CA ASP A 91 1.18 -9.69 -16.95
C ASP A 91 1.00 -8.69 -15.79
N GLY A 92 1.70 -8.89 -14.67
CA GLY A 92 1.65 -8.03 -13.49
C GLY A 92 0.45 -8.30 -12.58
N ARG A 93 -0.35 -9.33 -12.86
CA ARG A 93 -1.45 -9.75 -11.99
C ARG A 93 -0.92 -10.64 -10.87
N THR A 94 -1.51 -10.49 -9.69
CA THR A 94 -1.22 -11.38 -8.56
C THR A 94 -2.44 -12.24 -8.27
N ARG A 95 -2.22 -13.53 -8.23
CA ARG A 95 -3.21 -14.53 -7.81
C ARG A 95 -2.85 -15.01 -6.41
N ALA A 96 -3.85 -15.29 -5.58
CA ALA A 96 -3.64 -15.90 -4.29
C ALA A 96 -4.33 -17.24 -4.22
N LEU A 97 -3.61 -18.20 -3.70
CA LEU A 97 -4.13 -19.54 -3.42
C LEU A 97 -3.96 -19.82 -1.92
N ALA A 98 -5.03 -20.27 -1.27
CA ALA A 98 -4.93 -20.72 0.11
C ALA A 98 -3.94 -21.89 0.19
N ALA A 99 -2.92 -21.77 1.05
CA ALA A 99 -1.85 -22.77 1.10
C ALA A 99 -2.32 -24.11 1.67
N ARG A 100 -3.45 -24.17 2.38
CA ARG A 100 -4.00 -25.38 2.97
C ARG A 100 -4.66 -26.31 1.95
N ASP A 101 -5.29 -25.78 0.91
CA ASP A 101 -6.08 -26.55 -0.04
C ASP A 101 -5.82 -26.20 -1.52
N GLY A 102 -5.00 -25.20 -1.78
CA GLY A 102 -4.67 -24.74 -3.14
C GLY A 102 -5.80 -23.99 -3.85
N ARG A 103 -6.90 -23.68 -3.15
CA ARG A 103 -8.03 -22.99 -3.76
C ARG A 103 -7.77 -21.49 -3.94
N PRO A 104 -8.32 -20.86 -4.98
CA PRO A 104 -8.23 -19.42 -5.14
C PRO A 104 -8.82 -18.69 -3.93
N LEU A 105 -8.06 -17.72 -3.41
CA LEU A 105 -8.44 -16.91 -2.28
C LEU A 105 -9.13 -15.64 -2.78
N ALA A 106 -10.43 -15.50 -2.55
CA ALA A 106 -11.13 -14.25 -2.79
C ALA A 106 -10.92 -13.27 -1.63
N VAL A 107 -10.71 -11.99 -1.94
CA VAL A 107 -10.64 -10.92 -0.95
C VAL A 107 -12.04 -10.39 -0.71
N ASP A 108 -12.70 -10.89 0.31
CA ASP A 108 -13.99 -10.42 0.80
C ASP A 108 -13.84 -9.41 1.94
N ALA A 109 -14.94 -8.81 2.37
CA ALA A 109 -14.99 -7.81 3.42
C ALA A 109 -14.43 -8.33 4.77
N ASP A 110 -14.72 -9.59 5.10
CA ASP A 110 -14.30 -10.20 6.36
C ASP A 110 -12.79 -10.38 6.41
N ARG A 111 -12.19 -10.81 5.31
CA ARG A 111 -10.73 -10.95 5.17
C ARG A 111 -10.01 -9.61 5.20
N VAL A 112 -10.61 -8.60 4.58
CA VAL A 112 -10.08 -7.23 4.64
C VAL A 112 -10.05 -6.74 6.08
N LEU A 113 -11.13 -6.93 6.83
CA LEU A 113 -11.19 -6.57 8.24
C LEU A 113 -10.22 -7.41 9.10
N ALA A 114 -10.10 -8.71 8.82
CA ALA A 114 -9.13 -9.56 9.51
C ALA A 114 -7.68 -9.10 9.26
N SER A 115 -7.34 -8.75 8.02
CA SER A 115 -6.02 -8.23 7.66
C SER A 115 -5.76 -6.86 8.31
N ALA A 116 -6.77 -5.98 8.35
CA ALA A 116 -6.66 -4.69 8.99
C ALA A 116 -6.45 -4.81 10.51
N ARG A 117 -7.14 -5.76 11.17
CA ARG A 117 -6.95 -6.07 12.59
C ARG A 117 -5.58 -6.65 12.87
N ALA A 118 -5.11 -7.58 12.04
CA ALA A 118 -3.77 -8.14 12.18
C ALA A 118 -2.67 -7.06 12.12
N PHE A 119 -2.89 -6.01 11.31
CA PHE A 119 -1.95 -4.89 11.16
C PHE A 119 -2.07 -3.86 12.31
N SER A 120 -3.27 -3.49 12.71
CA SER A 120 -3.51 -2.37 13.66
C SER A 120 -3.80 -2.82 15.08
N GLY A 121 -3.90 -4.15 15.33
CA GLY A 121 -4.33 -4.70 16.62
C GLY A 121 -5.87 -4.69 16.78
N GLU A 122 -6.32 -5.00 17.99
CA GLU A 122 -7.73 -5.12 18.36
C GLU A 122 -8.44 -3.75 18.52
N VAL A 123 -8.28 -2.88 17.52
CA VAL A 123 -8.95 -1.58 17.48
C VAL A 123 -10.28 -1.74 16.73
N PRO A 124 -11.39 -1.15 17.21
CA PRO A 124 -12.64 -1.14 16.45
C PRO A 124 -12.43 -0.52 15.07
N MET A 125 -12.98 -1.17 14.04
CA MET A 125 -12.78 -0.75 12.65
C MET A 125 -14.09 -0.70 11.90
N GLN A 126 -14.21 0.26 10.99
CA GLN A 126 -15.33 0.39 10.10
C GLN A 126 -14.89 0.25 8.65
N LEU A 127 -15.48 -0.70 7.94
CA LEU A 127 -15.29 -0.85 6.51
C LEU A 127 -16.10 0.22 5.79
N GLN A 128 -15.43 1.08 5.03
CA GLN A 128 -16.07 2.16 4.28
C GLN A 128 -16.40 1.79 2.83
N GLY A 129 -15.95 0.61 2.38
CA GLY A 129 -16.22 0.10 1.04
C GLY A 129 -15.00 0.12 0.12
N ARG A 130 -15.27 -0.06 -1.18
CA ARG A 130 -14.25 -0.05 -2.24
C ARG A 130 -14.16 1.34 -2.85
N ILE A 131 -12.95 1.79 -3.12
CA ILE A 131 -12.66 3.06 -3.78
C ILE A 131 -11.67 2.84 -4.93
N GLU A 132 -11.83 3.59 -6.00
CA GLU A 132 -10.83 3.62 -7.08
C GLU A 132 -9.70 4.57 -6.73
N GLU A 133 -10.03 5.76 -6.27
CA GLU A 133 -9.08 6.81 -5.96
C GLU A 133 -9.68 7.81 -4.97
N ASP A 134 -8.84 8.38 -4.10
CA ASP A 134 -9.19 9.48 -3.22
C ASP A 134 -8.00 10.43 -3.03
N ALA A 135 -8.17 11.47 -2.18
CA ALA A 135 -7.14 12.49 -1.93
C ALA A 135 -5.77 11.92 -1.48
N TRP A 136 -5.72 10.71 -0.96
CA TRP A 136 -4.52 10.09 -0.40
C TRP A 136 -3.93 9.01 -1.30
N THR A 137 -4.66 8.57 -2.32
CA THR A 137 -4.30 7.42 -3.17
C THR A 137 -4.02 7.78 -4.64
N HIS A 138 -3.68 9.04 -4.95
CA HIS A 138 -3.38 9.52 -6.30
C HIS A 138 -2.09 8.98 -6.94
N THR A 139 -1.42 8.01 -6.33
CA THR A 139 -0.17 7.48 -6.88
C THR A 139 -0.41 6.36 -7.86
N ARG A 140 0.26 6.40 -9.01
CA ARG A 140 0.21 5.34 -10.05
C ARG A 140 0.71 3.99 -9.55
N ASN A 141 1.52 3.96 -8.51
CA ASN A 141 1.98 2.70 -7.92
C ASN A 141 0.84 1.86 -7.33
N LEU A 142 -0.32 2.48 -7.08
CA LEU A 142 -1.51 1.79 -6.58
C LEU A 142 -2.44 1.27 -7.69
N ASP A 143 -2.23 1.67 -8.95
CA ASP A 143 -3.09 1.25 -10.07
C ASP A 143 -3.23 -0.28 -10.20
N PRO A 144 -2.15 -1.08 -10.04
CA PRO A 144 -2.28 -2.55 -10.09
C PRO A 144 -3.07 -3.15 -8.92
N HIS A 145 -3.37 -2.36 -7.88
CA HIS A 145 -4.05 -2.79 -6.66
C HIS A 145 -5.50 -2.33 -6.58
N ARG A 146 -5.93 -1.49 -7.52
CA ARG A 146 -7.28 -0.94 -7.58
C ARG A 146 -8.31 -1.99 -8.01
N PRO A 147 -9.56 -1.87 -7.55
CA PRO A 147 -10.05 -0.95 -6.52
C PRO A 147 -9.47 -1.28 -5.14
N LEU A 148 -9.33 -0.27 -4.28
CA LEU A 148 -8.83 -0.44 -2.92
C LEU A 148 -10.00 -0.54 -1.93
N TRP A 149 -9.86 -1.40 -0.92
CA TRP A 149 -10.73 -1.39 0.23
C TRP A 149 -10.28 -0.32 1.22
N ARG A 150 -11.20 0.53 1.63
CA ARG A 150 -10.95 1.55 2.65
C ARG A 150 -11.56 1.14 3.98
N VAL A 151 -10.71 1.07 5.01
CA VAL A 151 -11.06 0.75 6.38
C VAL A 151 -10.63 1.91 7.26
N GLN A 152 -11.51 2.37 8.14
CA GLN A 152 -11.21 3.41 9.11
C GLN A 152 -11.14 2.80 10.51
N THR A 153 -10.07 3.15 11.25
CA THR A 153 -9.98 2.80 12.68
C THR A 153 -10.82 3.78 13.49
N ALA A 154 -11.50 3.27 14.52
CA ALA A 154 -12.29 4.07 15.44
C ALA A 154 -11.46 4.45 16.69
N ASP A 155 -10.15 4.67 16.52
CA ASP A 155 -9.26 5.22 17.54
C ASP A 155 -9.27 6.76 17.51
N GLU A 156 -8.61 7.38 18.48
CA GLU A 156 -8.49 8.86 18.54
C GLU A 156 -7.81 9.45 17.29
N GLN A 157 -7.01 8.65 16.57
CA GLN A 157 -6.28 9.07 15.37
C GLN A 157 -7.13 8.93 14.10
N GLY A 158 -8.19 8.11 14.11
CA GLY A 158 -9.07 7.91 12.96
C GLY A 158 -8.34 7.48 11.70
N ARG A 159 -7.32 6.59 11.82
CA ARG A 159 -6.43 6.20 10.72
C ARG A 159 -7.21 5.55 9.58
N LEU A 160 -6.81 5.85 8.35
CA LEU A 160 -7.33 5.22 7.15
C LEU A 160 -6.35 4.15 6.66
N LEU A 161 -6.84 2.94 6.50
CA LEU A 161 -6.09 1.82 5.95
C LEU A 161 -6.63 1.51 4.55
N TYR A 162 -5.72 1.33 3.61
CA TYR A 162 -6.04 0.98 2.24
C TYR A 162 -5.47 -0.41 1.94
N LEU A 163 -6.37 -1.33 1.65
CA LEU A 163 -6.03 -2.71 1.36
C LEU A 163 -6.35 -3.02 -0.10
N SER A 164 -5.45 -3.73 -0.77
CA SER A 164 -5.69 -4.15 -2.15
C SER A 164 -6.87 -5.10 -2.23
N SER A 165 -7.76 -4.89 -3.19
CA SER A 165 -8.79 -5.87 -3.53
C SER A 165 -8.21 -7.05 -4.30
N GLN A 166 -7.05 -6.85 -4.89
CA GLN A 166 -6.26 -7.90 -5.50
C GLN A 166 -5.28 -8.38 -4.43
N THR A 167 -5.14 -9.66 -4.24
CA THR A 167 -4.41 -10.34 -3.16
C THR A 167 -2.89 -10.07 -3.16
N ARG A 168 -2.48 -8.85 -3.44
CA ARG A 168 -1.10 -8.42 -3.36
C ARG A 168 -0.86 -7.78 -1.99
N SER A 169 -0.15 -8.50 -1.11
CA SER A 169 0.58 -7.84 -0.03
C SER A 169 1.67 -7.01 -0.70
N GLY A 170 1.40 -5.73 -0.91
CA GLY A 170 2.35 -4.78 -1.47
C GLY A 170 3.51 -4.55 -0.55
#